data_3648fc322a0037a0ca48ce13594b5dea
#
_entry.id   3648fc322a0037a0ca48ce13594b5dea
#
_cell.length_a   1.000
_cell.length_b   1.000
_cell.length_c   1.000
_cell.angle_alpha   90.00
_cell.angle_beta   90.00
_cell.angle_gamma   90.00
#
_symmetry.space_group_name_H-M   'P 1'
#
loop_
_entity.id
_entity.type
_entity.pdbx_description
1 polymer ?
#
loop_
_entity_poly.entity_id
_entity_poly.type
_entity_poly.pdbx_seq_one_letter_code
_entity_poly.pdbx_strand_id
1 'polypeptide(L)'
;MTLKEMIHQYKTKTGCSDSELARRCNVSRSTVARWSSGEIKKVNDDTAEILSQLLGYNIIPILMGMDTTIHLPILGYAKAGYDLFAEENYLGEEETTLKERENGDYYLRITGNSMSGIGIMDGSLVLVRQCNSVTSGKVAVVMIDQEVTVKRVIFKNGMMILEAANPDVASRYFTPQEIKDIPVKIIGQVLSCRTNFQ
;
A
#
# COMPACT_ATOMS: atom_id res chain seq x y z
N MET A 1 -18.89 -0.07 5.14
CA MET A 1 -18.02 -0.36 6.30
C MET A 1 -18.64 0.18 7.58
N THR A 2 -18.49 -0.51 8.70
CA THR A 2 -19.04 -0.14 10.02
C THR A 2 -17.93 0.37 10.93
N LEU A 3 -18.29 1.14 11.97
CA LEU A 3 -17.34 1.59 13.00
C LEU A 3 -16.56 0.40 13.61
N LYS A 4 -17.23 -0.73 13.87
CA LYS A 4 -16.61 -1.96 14.36
C LYS A 4 -15.49 -2.45 13.44
N GLU A 5 -15.74 -2.51 12.14
CA GLU A 5 -14.76 -2.94 11.14
C GLU A 5 -13.56 -2.00 11.10
N MET A 6 -13.80 -0.68 11.12
CA MET A 6 -12.73 0.35 11.14
C MET A 6 -11.82 0.18 12.38
N ILE A 7 -12.42 0.03 13.57
CA ILE A 7 -11.67 -0.15 14.80
C ILE A 7 -10.87 -1.46 14.80
N HIS A 8 -11.48 -2.55 14.33
CA HIS A 8 -10.81 -3.85 14.23
C HIS A 8 -9.57 -3.78 13.32
N GLN A 9 -9.72 -3.18 12.16
CA GLN A 9 -8.64 -3.03 11.17
C GLN A 9 -7.50 -2.16 11.71
N TYR A 10 -7.83 -1.01 12.29
CA TYR A 10 -6.83 -0.13 12.90
C TYR A 10 -6.00 -0.89 13.95
N LYS A 11 -6.67 -1.62 14.85
CA LYS A 11 -6.00 -2.41 15.89
C LYS A 11 -5.12 -3.51 15.30
N THR A 12 -5.60 -4.20 14.27
CA THR A 12 -4.83 -5.25 13.58
C THR A 12 -3.60 -4.70 12.87
N LYS A 13 -3.74 -3.55 12.18
CA LYS A 13 -2.64 -2.91 11.44
C LYS A 13 -1.58 -2.32 12.37
N THR A 14 -1.99 -1.75 13.50
CA THR A 14 -1.08 -0.99 14.39
C THR A 14 -0.65 -1.74 15.65
N GLY A 15 -1.29 -2.87 15.98
CA GLY A 15 -1.13 -3.55 17.27
C GLY A 15 -1.72 -2.76 18.47
N CYS A 16 -2.49 -1.69 18.21
CA CYS A 16 -3.02 -0.80 19.23
C CYS A 16 -4.02 -1.51 20.16
N SER A 17 -3.83 -1.40 21.47
CA SER A 17 -4.77 -1.93 22.46
C SER A 17 -5.99 -1.02 22.65
N ASP A 18 -7.08 -1.56 23.24
CA ASP A 18 -8.26 -0.77 23.58
C ASP A 18 -7.94 0.40 24.52
N SER A 19 -7.03 0.21 25.45
CA SER A 19 -6.60 1.26 26.39
C SER A 19 -5.83 2.37 25.69
N GLU A 20 -4.97 2.02 24.74
CA GLU A 20 -4.20 2.98 23.96
C GLU A 20 -5.12 3.77 23.01
N LEU A 21 -6.04 3.10 22.32
CA LEU A 21 -7.02 3.76 21.46
C LEU A 21 -7.94 4.68 22.23
N ALA A 22 -8.39 4.26 23.41
CA ALA A 22 -9.21 5.07 24.31
C ALA A 22 -8.50 6.37 24.69
N ARG A 23 -7.22 6.29 25.04
CA ARG A 23 -6.39 7.44 25.35
C ARG A 23 -6.27 8.40 24.16
N ARG A 24 -6.00 7.87 22.96
CA ARG A 24 -5.88 8.66 21.73
C ARG A 24 -7.18 9.37 21.35
N CYS A 25 -8.32 8.70 21.55
CA CYS A 25 -9.64 9.26 21.24
C CYS A 25 -10.27 10.05 22.39
N ASN A 26 -9.57 10.21 23.52
CA ASN A 26 -10.09 10.86 24.74
C ASN A 26 -11.44 10.28 25.21
N VAL A 27 -11.58 8.96 25.19
CA VAL A 27 -12.76 8.23 25.63
C VAL A 27 -12.40 7.15 26.64
N SER A 28 -13.41 6.53 27.28
CA SER A 28 -13.16 5.41 28.18
C SER A 28 -12.79 4.12 27.41
N ARG A 29 -12.04 3.22 28.06
CA ARG A 29 -11.76 1.88 27.52
C ARG A 29 -13.06 1.10 27.22
N SER A 30 -14.08 1.26 28.07
CA SER A 30 -15.39 0.63 27.87
C SER A 30 -16.07 1.13 26.59
N THR A 31 -15.90 2.41 26.25
CA THR A 31 -16.40 2.97 24.99
C THR A 31 -15.75 2.28 23.78
N VAL A 32 -14.43 2.10 23.80
CA VAL A 32 -13.70 1.40 22.72
C VAL A 32 -14.14 -0.07 22.64
N ALA A 33 -14.32 -0.74 23.77
CA ALA A 33 -14.85 -2.12 23.79
C ALA A 33 -16.23 -2.22 23.13
N ARG A 34 -17.11 -1.24 23.36
CA ARG A 34 -18.45 -1.16 22.75
C ARG A 34 -18.39 -0.82 21.25
N TRP A 35 -17.40 -0.07 20.79
CA TRP A 35 -17.12 0.09 19.34
C TRP A 35 -16.68 -1.24 18.72
N SER A 36 -15.75 -1.94 19.36
CA SER A 36 -15.21 -3.23 18.90
C SER A 36 -16.26 -4.34 18.87
N SER A 37 -17.24 -4.32 19.79
CA SER A 37 -18.38 -5.26 19.77
C SER A 37 -19.44 -4.90 18.70
N GLY A 38 -19.50 -3.63 18.28
CA GLY A 38 -20.52 -3.10 17.37
C GLY A 38 -21.80 -2.64 18.11
N GLU A 39 -21.78 -2.57 19.42
CA GLU A 39 -22.89 -2.05 20.24
C GLU A 39 -23.11 -0.55 19.97
N ILE A 40 -22.02 0.21 19.87
CA ILE A 40 -22.04 1.62 19.45
C ILE A 40 -21.66 1.69 17.97
N LYS A 41 -22.55 2.28 17.17
CA LYS A 41 -22.40 2.42 15.71
C LYS A 41 -22.08 3.85 15.28
N LYS A 42 -22.21 4.82 16.17
CA LYS A 42 -21.97 6.25 15.90
C LYS A 42 -21.05 6.81 16.98
N VAL A 43 -20.31 7.82 16.65
CA VAL A 43 -19.48 8.62 17.56
C VAL A 43 -19.85 10.09 17.38
N ASN A 44 -19.47 10.94 18.35
CA ASN A 44 -19.61 12.39 18.19
C ASN A 44 -18.58 12.93 17.21
N ASP A 45 -18.78 14.16 16.75
CA ASP A 45 -17.96 14.79 15.71
C ASP A 45 -16.49 14.88 16.10
N ASP A 46 -16.18 15.28 17.34
CA ASP A 46 -14.78 15.38 17.84
C ASP A 46 -14.08 14.02 17.77
N THR A 47 -14.76 12.96 18.21
CA THR A 47 -14.23 11.60 18.15
C THR A 47 -14.09 11.10 16.71
N ALA A 48 -15.03 11.47 15.82
CA ALA A 48 -14.96 11.11 14.42
C ALA A 48 -13.79 11.79 13.71
N GLU A 49 -13.48 13.04 14.06
CA GLU A 49 -12.28 13.74 13.54
C GLU A 49 -10.99 13.08 14.00
N ILE A 50 -10.87 12.75 15.30
CA ILE A 50 -9.70 12.05 15.84
C ILE A 50 -9.52 10.68 15.16
N LEU A 51 -10.61 9.91 15.04
CA LEU A 51 -10.57 8.62 14.35
C LEU A 51 -10.21 8.78 12.86
N SER A 52 -10.70 9.82 12.20
CA SER A 52 -10.34 10.12 10.80
C SER A 52 -8.83 10.37 10.66
N GLN A 53 -8.24 11.14 11.56
CA GLN A 53 -6.79 11.36 11.60
C GLN A 53 -6.00 10.07 11.84
N LEU A 54 -6.44 9.25 12.80
CA LEU A 54 -5.79 7.98 13.13
C LEU A 54 -5.87 6.97 11.99
N LEU A 55 -6.99 6.93 11.27
CA LEU A 55 -7.26 6.03 10.15
C LEU A 55 -6.66 6.55 8.82
N GLY A 56 -6.34 7.86 8.76
CA GLY A 56 -5.80 8.50 7.57
C GLY A 56 -6.83 8.77 6.47
N TYR A 57 -8.13 8.76 6.80
CA TYR A 57 -9.23 9.15 5.89
C TYR A 57 -10.46 9.62 6.68
N ASN A 58 -11.31 10.45 6.04
CA ASN A 58 -12.53 10.98 6.68
C ASN A 58 -13.59 9.87 6.85
N ILE A 59 -13.91 9.53 8.11
CA ILE A 59 -14.91 8.50 8.43
C ILE A 59 -16.33 9.05 8.57
N ILE A 60 -16.50 10.36 8.69
CA ILE A 60 -17.80 11.00 8.96
C ILE A 60 -18.85 10.63 7.89
N PRO A 61 -18.55 10.77 6.57
CA PRO A 61 -19.49 10.38 5.53
C PRO A 61 -19.82 8.88 5.56
N ILE A 62 -18.85 8.04 5.89
CA ILE A 62 -19.06 6.58 6.00
C ILE A 62 -20.02 6.25 7.14
N LEU A 63 -19.86 6.91 8.30
CA LEU A 63 -20.76 6.75 9.44
C LEU A 63 -22.17 7.28 9.18
N MET A 64 -22.30 8.23 8.24
CA MET A 64 -23.58 8.78 7.77
C MET A 64 -24.22 7.93 6.65
N GLY A 65 -23.55 6.88 6.19
CA GLY A 65 -24.02 6.02 5.09
C GLY A 65 -23.94 6.69 3.71
N MET A 66 -23.11 7.73 3.59
CA MET A 66 -22.85 8.37 2.30
C MET A 66 -21.83 7.54 1.52
N ASP A 67 -21.97 7.47 0.20
CA ASP A 67 -20.92 6.96 -0.68
C ASP A 67 -19.72 7.91 -0.60
N THR A 68 -18.60 7.38 -0.12
CA THR A 68 -17.37 8.15 -0.01
C THR A 68 -16.37 7.67 -1.04
N THR A 69 -16.00 8.56 -1.90
CA THR A 69 -14.85 8.38 -2.78
C THR A 69 -13.58 8.54 -1.94
N ILE A 70 -12.83 7.48 -1.83
CA ILE A 70 -11.51 7.47 -1.18
C ILE A 70 -10.47 7.49 -2.28
N HIS A 71 -9.39 8.24 -2.06
CA HIS A 71 -8.30 8.36 -3.01
C HIS A 71 -7.00 7.85 -2.40
N LEU A 72 -6.17 7.29 -3.26
CA LEU A 72 -4.77 6.99 -2.98
C LEU A 72 -3.87 7.77 -3.93
N PRO A 73 -2.69 8.23 -3.48
CA PRO A 73 -1.76 8.92 -4.33
C PRO A 73 -1.27 8.01 -5.47
N ILE A 74 -1.12 8.59 -6.64
CA ILE A 74 -0.43 7.98 -7.78
C ILE A 74 1.00 8.50 -7.78
N LEU A 75 1.95 7.59 -7.70
CA LEU A 75 3.37 7.87 -7.84
C LEU A 75 3.84 7.50 -9.24
N GLY A 76 4.72 8.32 -9.79
CA GLY A 76 5.47 8.03 -11.01
C GLY A 76 6.75 7.28 -10.70
N TYR A 77 7.56 7.07 -11.74
CA TYR A 77 8.92 6.55 -11.57
C TYR A 77 9.80 7.63 -10.93
N ALA A 78 10.44 7.28 -9.83
CA ALA A 78 11.52 8.09 -9.30
C ALA A 78 12.66 8.14 -10.32
N LYS A 79 13.08 9.35 -10.71
CA LYS A 79 14.35 9.54 -11.43
C LYS A 79 15.50 9.15 -10.51
N ALA A 80 16.57 8.64 -11.11
CA ALA A 80 17.78 8.25 -10.38
C ALA A 80 18.18 9.28 -9.31
N GLY A 81 18.31 8.85 -8.05
CA GLY A 81 18.74 9.68 -6.94
C GLY A 81 17.65 10.32 -6.07
N TYR A 82 16.36 10.14 -6.40
CA TYR A 82 15.25 10.73 -5.65
C TYR A 82 14.44 9.68 -4.88
N ASP A 83 13.85 10.11 -3.77
CA ASP A 83 12.88 9.31 -3.02
C ASP A 83 11.63 9.10 -3.90
N LEU A 84 11.12 7.86 -3.99
CA LEU A 84 9.88 7.56 -4.70
C LEU A 84 8.71 8.42 -4.18
N PHE A 85 8.74 8.78 -2.90
CA PHE A 85 7.72 9.59 -2.23
C PHE A 85 7.97 11.09 -2.29
N ALA A 86 8.97 11.56 -3.03
CA ALA A 86 9.20 12.98 -3.25
C ALA A 86 8.03 13.62 -4.01
N GLU A 87 7.70 14.88 -3.72
CA GLU A 87 6.57 15.59 -4.34
C GLU A 87 6.62 15.59 -5.86
N GLU A 88 7.81 15.63 -6.45
CA GLU A 88 8.03 15.61 -7.90
C GLU A 88 7.61 14.29 -8.59
N ASN A 89 7.46 13.20 -7.82
CA ASN A 89 6.98 11.90 -8.30
C ASN A 89 5.46 11.73 -8.14
N TYR A 90 4.79 12.71 -7.52
CA TYR A 90 3.34 12.69 -7.37
C TYR A 90 2.65 13.06 -8.69
N LEU A 91 1.81 12.16 -9.20
CA LEU A 91 1.09 12.31 -10.46
C LEU A 91 -0.41 12.60 -10.29
N GLY A 92 -0.87 12.76 -9.07
CA GLY A 92 -2.27 12.94 -8.72
C GLY A 92 -2.80 11.83 -7.84
N GLU A 93 -4.11 11.63 -7.86
CA GLU A 93 -4.81 10.66 -7.04
C GLU A 93 -5.70 9.74 -7.90
N GLU A 94 -5.88 8.52 -7.44
CA GLU A 94 -6.79 7.53 -8.03
C GLU A 94 -7.88 7.18 -7.04
N GLU A 95 -9.11 7.17 -7.53
CA GLU A 95 -10.26 6.70 -6.77
C GLU A 95 -10.07 5.23 -6.40
N THR A 96 -10.34 4.90 -5.13
CA THR A 96 -10.13 3.56 -4.61
C THR A 96 -11.26 3.12 -3.70
N THR A 97 -11.39 1.81 -3.53
CA THR A 97 -12.31 1.24 -2.55
C THR A 97 -11.69 1.25 -1.15
N LEU A 98 -12.54 1.23 -0.12
CA LEU A 98 -12.07 1.05 1.27
C LEU A 98 -11.15 -0.16 1.41
N LYS A 99 -11.52 -1.29 0.82
CA LYS A 99 -10.74 -2.52 0.86
C LYS A 99 -9.34 -2.37 0.25
N GLU A 100 -9.23 -1.63 -0.83
CA GLU A 100 -7.94 -1.34 -1.46
C GLU A 100 -7.11 -0.40 -0.59
N ARG A 101 -7.73 0.66 -0.04
CA ARG A 101 -7.07 1.60 0.89
C ARG A 101 -6.52 0.91 2.15
N GLU A 102 -7.23 -0.09 2.67
CA GLU A 102 -6.79 -0.86 3.83
C GLU A 102 -5.58 -1.74 3.54
N ASN A 103 -5.47 -2.22 2.33
CA ASN A 103 -4.44 -3.18 1.92
C ASN A 103 -3.26 -2.53 1.20
N GLY A 104 -3.45 -1.39 0.54
CA GLY A 104 -2.46 -0.66 -0.23
C GLY A 104 -2.24 0.75 0.30
N ASP A 105 -1.08 1.29 0.03
CA ASP A 105 -0.65 2.60 0.49
C ASP A 105 -0.62 3.63 -0.63
N TYR A 106 -0.35 3.21 -1.87
CA TYR A 106 -0.30 4.07 -3.06
C TYR A 106 -0.49 3.28 -4.36
N TYR A 107 -0.79 3.98 -5.43
CA TYR A 107 -0.68 3.46 -6.79
C TYR A 107 0.66 3.87 -7.41
N LEU A 108 1.28 2.95 -8.15
CA LEU A 108 2.46 3.24 -8.97
C LEU A 108 2.07 3.13 -10.44
N ARG A 109 2.36 4.18 -11.21
CA ARG A 109 2.19 4.15 -12.68
C ARG A 109 3.35 3.37 -13.30
N ILE A 110 3.01 2.37 -14.10
CA ILE A 110 3.98 1.52 -14.77
C ILE A 110 4.50 2.20 -16.02
N THR A 111 5.80 2.06 -16.25
CA THR A 111 6.46 2.41 -17.51
C THR A 111 7.19 1.19 -18.04
N GLY A 112 6.98 0.87 -19.31
CA GLY A 112 7.58 -0.27 -19.98
C GLY A 112 6.75 -1.55 -19.90
N ASN A 113 7.30 -2.62 -20.46
CA ASN A 113 6.58 -3.85 -20.77
C ASN A 113 7.12 -5.11 -20.06
N SER A 114 8.03 -4.95 -19.09
CA SER A 114 8.73 -6.08 -18.47
C SER A 114 7.82 -7.08 -17.75
N MET A 115 6.58 -6.69 -17.43
CA MET A 115 5.59 -7.50 -16.72
C MET A 115 4.32 -7.73 -17.57
N SER A 116 4.36 -7.50 -18.87
CA SER A 116 3.22 -7.61 -19.78
C SER A 116 2.62 -9.02 -19.84
N GLY A 117 3.42 -10.06 -19.68
CA GLY A 117 2.95 -11.46 -19.68
C GLY A 117 2.04 -11.84 -18.53
N ILE A 118 1.90 -10.98 -17.52
CA ILE A 118 0.91 -11.12 -16.43
C ILE A 118 -0.12 -9.98 -16.40
N GLY A 119 -0.25 -9.24 -17.50
CA GLY A 119 -1.25 -8.19 -17.67
C GLY A 119 -0.88 -6.83 -17.06
N ILE A 120 0.35 -6.63 -16.61
CA ILE A 120 0.85 -5.31 -16.17
C ILE A 120 1.50 -4.64 -17.39
N MET A 121 0.75 -3.74 -18.00
CA MET A 121 1.12 -3.06 -19.24
C MET A 121 1.71 -1.67 -18.96
N ASP A 122 2.35 -1.08 -19.95
CA ASP A 122 2.74 0.33 -19.91
C ASP A 122 1.53 1.22 -19.63
N GLY A 123 1.69 2.22 -18.77
CA GLY A 123 0.60 3.11 -18.31
C GLY A 123 -0.35 2.52 -17.26
N SER A 124 -0.31 1.23 -16.96
CA SER A 124 -1.10 0.61 -15.89
C SER A 124 -0.83 1.24 -14.53
N LEU A 125 -1.82 1.20 -13.63
CA LEU A 125 -1.68 1.55 -12.23
C LEU A 125 -1.64 0.27 -11.40
N VAL A 126 -0.57 0.06 -10.64
CA VAL A 126 -0.49 -1.05 -9.69
C VAL A 126 -0.69 -0.55 -8.26
N LEU A 127 -1.59 -1.19 -7.52
CA LEU A 127 -1.77 -0.93 -6.09
C LEU A 127 -0.62 -1.57 -5.32
N VAL A 128 0.06 -0.79 -4.51
CA VAL A 128 1.26 -1.20 -3.79
C VAL A 128 1.05 -1.07 -2.29
N ARG A 129 1.41 -2.12 -1.55
CA ARG A 129 1.63 -2.07 -0.11
C ARG A 129 3.10 -1.82 0.15
N GLN A 130 3.42 -0.76 0.87
CA GLN A 130 4.78 -0.44 1.27
C GLN A 130 5.31 -1.52 2.23
N CYS A 131 6.45 -2.12 1.89
CA CYS A 131 7.13 -3.11 2.72
C CYS A 131 8.59 -3.22 2.29
N ASN A 132 9.43 -3.75 3.18
CA ASN A 132 10.86 -3.96 2.92
C ASN A 132 11.21 -5.42 2.60
N SER A 133 10.21 -6.31 2.56
CA SER A 133 10.39 -7.73 2.23
C SER A 133 9.12 -8.32 1.65
N VAL A 134 9.28 -9.34 0.80
CA VAL A 134 8.18 -10.15 0.26
C VAL A 134 8.54 -11.63 0.30
N THR A 135 7.54 -12.50 0.27
CA THR A 135 7.76 -13.94 0.07
C THR A 135 8.12 -14.22 -1.39
N SER A 136 8.92 -15.27 -1.61
CA SER A 136 9.33 -15.71 -2.96
C SER A 136 8.12 -15.91 -3.88
N GLY A 137 8.23 -15.47 -5.12
CA GLY A 137 7.18 -15.55 -6.14
C GLY A 137 6.23 -14.35 -6.19
N LYS A 138 6.34 -13.38 -5.29
CA LYS A 138 5.49 -12.18 -5.30
C LYS A 138 6.01 -11.15 -6.29
N VAL A 139 5.09 -10.38 -6.87
CA VAL A 139 5.42 -9.19 -7.65
C VAL A 139 5.67 -8.03 -6.69
N ALA A 140 6.77 -7.35 -6.87
CA ALA A 140 7.19 -6.28 -5.98
C ALA A 140 7.78 -5.09 -6.73
N VAL A 141 7.69 -3.93 -6.11
CA VAL A 141 8.43 -2.73 -6.47
C VAL A 141 9.81 -2.85 -5.82
N VAL A 142 10.84 -2.82 -6.64
CA VAL A 142 12.23 -3.00 -6.23
C VAL A 142 13.04 -1.81 -6.69
N MET A 143 13.85 -1.28 -5.80
CA MET A 143 14.86 -0.27 -6.12
C MET A 143 16.21 -0.96 -6.30
N ILE A 144 16.87 -0.71 -7.42
CA ILE A 144 18.21 -1.22 -7.75
C ILE A 144 19.09 0.01 -7.96
N ASP A 145 20.01 0.22 -7.05
CA ASP A 145 20.77 1.47 -6.96
C ASP A 145 19.81 2.68 -6.81
N GLN A 146 19.53 3.38 -7.89
CA GLN A 146 18.64 4.54 -7.91
C GLN A 146 17.45 4.36 -8.87
N GLU A 147 17.29 3.17 -9.45
CA GLU A 147 16.22 2.88 -10.39
C GLU A 147 15.12 2.04 -9.74
N VAL A 148 13.87 2.48 -9.87
CA VAL A 148 12.69 1.72 -9.44
C VAL A 148 12.21 0.82 -10.57
N THR A 149 11.91 -0.44 -10.26
CA THR A 149 11.39 -1.41 -11.21
C THR A 149 10.34 -2.30 -10.57
N VAL A 150 9.44 -2.87 -11.38
CA VAL A 150 8.48 -3.89 -10.95
C VAL A 150 8.89 -5.23 -11.53
N LYS A 151 9.08 -6.23 -10.67
CA LYS A 151 9.51 -7.58 -11.04
C LYS A 151 8.88 -8.61 -10.11
N ARG A 152 8.87 -9.87 -10.54
CA ARG A 152 8.62 -10.99 -9.65
C ARG A 152 9.90 -11.31 -8.88
N VAL A 153 9.83 -11.24 -7.57
CA VAL A 153 10.98 -11.53 -6.68
C VAL A 153 10.99 -13.00 -6.34
N ILE A 154 12.07 -13.69 -6.68
CA ILE A 154 12.28 -15.11 -6.37
C ILE A 154 13.55 -15.24 -5.53
N PHE A 155 13.45 -15.95 -4.41
CA PHE A 155 14.60 -16.35 -3.60
C PHE A 155 14.89 -17.83 -3.84
N LYS A 156 16.07 -18.15 -4.37
CA LYS A 156 16.48 -19.53 -4.68
C LYS A 156 17.99 -19.67 -4.48
N ASN A 157 18.40 -20.72 -3.75
CA ASN A 157 19.81 -21.04 -3.51
C ASN A 157 20.64 -19.84 -2.96
N GLY A 158 20.03 -19.03 -2.07
CA GLY A 158 20.69 -17.85 -1.51
C GLY A 158 20.75 -16.64 -2.45
N MET A 159 20.24 -16.73 -3.65
CA MET A 159 20.19 -15.64 -4.64
C MET A 159 18.82 -14.97 -4.65
N MET A 160 18.80 -13.68 -4.96
CA MET A 160 17.59 -12.95 -5.34
C MET A 160 17.51 -12.86 -6.86
N ILE A 161 16.41 -13.32 -7.43
CA ILE A 161 16.13 -13.23 -8.86
C ILE A 161 14.98 -12.25 -9.05
N LEU A 162 15.20 -11.25 -9.89
CA LEU A 162 14.18 -10.30 -10.33
C LEU A 162 13.72 -10.74 -11.73
N GLU A 163 12.67 -11.54 -11.74
CA GLU A 163 12.11 -12.15 -12.94
C GLU A 163 11.19 -11.18 -13.67
N ALA A 164 11.42 -10.99 -14.96
CA ALA A 164 10.47 -10.33 -15.84
C ALA A 164 9.38 -11.33 -16.26
N ALA A 165 8.15 -10.85 -16.40
CA ALA A 165 7.05 -11.63 -16.97
C ALA A 165 6.82 -11.30 -18.46
N ASN A 166 7.89 -10.98 -19.16
CA ASN A 166 7.95 -10.78 -20.61
C ASN A 166 9.16 -11.55 -21.13
N PRO A 167 8.99 -12.48 -22.08
CA PRO A 167 10.08 -13.31 -22.61
C PRO A 167 11.18 -12.49 -23.30
N ASP A 168 10.86 -11.29 -23.81
CA ASP A 168 11.82 -10.41 -24.46
C ASP A 168 12.68 -9.60 -23.48
N VAL A 169 12.41 -9.73 -22.18
CA VAL A 169 13.12 -8.98 -21.12
C VAL A 169 13.88 -9.96 -20.23
N ALA A 170 15.18 -9.81 -20.17
CA ALA A 170 16.04 -10.66 -19.35
C ALA A 170 15.75 -10.48 -17.85
N SER A 171 15.74 -11.59 -17.11
CA SER A 171 15.71 -11.57 -15.63
C SER A 171 17.09 -11.18 -15.10
N ARG A 172 17.13 -10.52 -13.94
CA ARG A 172 18.36 -10.15 -13.24
C ARG A 172 18.57 -11.04 -12.03
N TYR A 173 19.81 -11.43 -11.80
CA TYR A 173 20.22 -12.33 -10.73
C TYR A 173 21.18 -11.60 -9.80
N PHE A 174 20.99 -11.72 -8.50
CA PHE A 174 21.83 -11.08 -7.51
C PHE A 174 22.26 -12.11 -6.45
N THR A 175 23.54 -12.24 -6.28
CA THR A 175 24.15 -12.95 -5.16
C THR A 175 24.06 -12.10 -3.88
N PRO A 176 24.22 -12.69 -2.68
CA PRO A 176 24.27 -11.93 -1.43
C PRO A 176 25.37 -10.85 -1.41
N GLN A 177 26.45 -11.06 -2.14
CA GLN A 177 27.52 -10.07 -2.23
C GLN A 177 27.11 -8.91 -3.12
N GLU A 178 26.55 -9.19 -4.30
CA GLU A 178 26.09 -8.14 -5.24
C GLU A 178 25.00 -7.27 -4.63
N ILE A 179 24.10 -7.84 -3.77
CA ILE A 179 23.07 -7.06 -3.06
C ILE A 179 23.71 -6.05 -2.08
N LYS A 180 24.90 -6.35 -1.54
CA LYS A 180 25.62 -5.41 -0.67
C LYS A 180 26.35 -4.34 -1.46
N ASP A 181 26.89 -4.70 -2.61
CA ASP A 181 27.68 -3.81 -3.47
C ASP A 181 26.77 -2.87 -4.30
N ILE A 182 25.66 -3.41 -4.78
CA ILE A 182 24.61 -2.67 -5.49
C ILE A 182 23.37 -2.67 -4.60
N PRO A 183 22.95 -1.53 -4.03
CA PRO A 183 21.82 -1.53 -3.11
C PRO A 183 20.51 -1.95 -3.84
N VAL A 184 20.13 -3.23 -3.64
CA VAL A 184 18.84 -3.78 -4.10
C VAL A 184 17.89 -3.82 -2.92
N LYS A 185 16.81 -3.05 -2.99
CA LYS A 185 15.83 -2.92 -1.90
C LYS A 185 14.42 -3.19 -2.41
N ILE A 186 13.66 -3.99 -1.68
CA ILE A 186 12.22 -4.09 -1.87
C ILE A 186 11.60 -2.87 -1.19
N ILE A 187 10.74 -2.14 -1.89
CA ILE A 187 10.05 -0.95 -1.39
C ILE A 187 8.53 -1.12 -1.32
N GLY A 188 8.00 -2.18 -1.94
CA GLY A 188 6.59 -2.51 -1.81
C GLY A 188 6.18 -3.79 -2.52
N GLN A 189 5.08 -4.39 -2.06
CA GLN A 189 4.44 -5.53 -2.72
C GLN A 189 3.30 -5.04 -3.61
N VAL A 190 3.27 -5.49 -4.86
CA VAL A 190 2.15 -5.27 -5.78
C VAL A 190 0.99 -6.18 -5.38
N LEU A 191 -0.20 -5.60 -5.20
CA LEU A 191 -1.42 -6.29 -4.76
C LEU A 191 -2.40 -6.53 -5.90
N SER A 192 -2.59 -5.52 -6.75
CA SER A 192 -3.49 -5.57 -7.91
C SER A 192 -2.99 -4.63 -9.01
N CYS A 193 -3.57 -4.78 -10.19
CA CYS A 193 -3.27 -3.94 -11.35
C CYS A 193 -4.58 -3.45 -11.96
N ARG A 194 -4.63 -2.17 -12.33
CA ARG A 194 -5.69 -1.54 -13.13
C ARG A 194 -5.09 -1.14 -14.46
N THR A 195 -5.70 -1.59 -15.54
CA THR A 195 -5.32 -1.22 -16.90
C THR A 195 -6.49 -0.48 -17.54
N ASN A 196 -6.28 0.77 -17.92
CA ASN A 196 -7.26 1.56 -18.64
C ASN A 196 -7.05 1.31 -20.13
N PHE A 197 -8.08 0.85 -20.82
CA PHE A 197 -8.11 0.79 -22.28
C PHE A 197 -8.50 2.17 -22.80
N GLN A 198 -7.60 2.82 -23.52
CA GLN A 198 -7.89 4.06 -24.25
C GLN A 198 -8.45 3.74 -25.62
#